data_73bea1250c31d0c0efa028e62aafdcc6
#
_entry.id   73bea1250c31d0c0efa028e62aafdcc6
#
_cell.length_a   1.000
_cell.length_b   1.000
_cell.length_c   1.000
_cell.angle_alpha   90.00
_cell.angle_beta   90.00
_cell.angle_gamma   90.00
#
_symmetry.space_group_name_H-M   'P 1'
#
loop_
_entity.id
_entity.type
_entity.pdbx_description
1 polymer ?
#
loop_
_entity_poly.entity_id
_entity_poly.type
_entity_poly.pdbx_seq_one_letter_code
_entity_poly.pdbx_strand_id
1 'polypeptide(L)'
;GGHFETDAGRNRYWHPEGKPPRPVAAGCYLARWRLHNALIKPKMYLQQRGLTQPNAKEEPTGIGFIDEMNPRLFSNNLVLPYMFAVWEAYFRDSFIAVLSSSSCREKVLKKANLNVAQLEEIASSAASVEQAVAEYFSFQRPSKISENFRLAAPGLDLSSVLKKPYKRRKKSLYA
;
A
#
# COMPACT_ATOMS: atom_id res chain seq x y z
N GLY A 1 -20.75 -7.99 -3.92
CA GLY A 1 -19.62 -8.83 -4.03
C GLY A 1 -19.41 -9.39 -5.38
N GLY A 2 -19.34 -9.59 -6.33
CA GLY A 2 -19.17 -10.45 -7.48
C GLY A 2 -18.32 -9.90 -8.64
N HIS A 3 -17.94 -8.65 -8.63
CA HIS A 3 -17.28 -8.05 -9.80
C HIS A 3 -15.78 -8.28 -9.92
N PHE A 4 -15.22 -9.11 -9.04
CA PHE A 4 -13.79 -9.48 -9.09
C PHE A 4 -13.51 -10.67 -9.96
N GLU A 5 -14.52 -11.30 -10.40
CA GLU A 5 -14.46 -12.51 -11.19
C GLU A 5 -14.43 -12.25 -12.68
N THR A 6 -14.34 -11.00 -13.09
CA THR A 6 -14.11 -10.70 -14.49
C THR A 6 -12.72 -11.16 -14.89
N ASP A 7 -12.70 -11.95 -15.90
CA ASP A 7 -11.58 -12.76 -16.40
C ASP A 7 -10.25 -12.04 -16.57
N ALA A 8 -10.25 -10.76 -16.89
CA ALA A 8 -9.04 -10.00 -17.11
C ALA A 8 -8.16 -9.82 -15.85
N GLY A 9 -8.76 -9.78 -14.66
CA GLY A 9 -8.02 -9.73 -13.39
C GLY A 9 -7.54 -11.11 -12.96
N ARG A 10 -8.35 -12.11 -13.12
CA ARG A 10 -8.10 -13.50 -12.77
C ARG A 10 -6.99 -14.11 -13.62
N ASN A 11 -7.08 -13.97 -14.94
CA ASN A 11 -6.14 -14.56 -15.89
C ASN A 11 -4.70 -14.06 -15.76
N ARG A 12 -4.44 -12.92 -15.14
CA ARG A 12 -3.09 -12.43 -14.90
C ARG A 12 -2.35 -13.14 -13.77
N TYR A 13 -3.08 -13.74 -12.85
CA TYR A 13 -2.53 -14.28 -11.61
C TYR A 13 -2.73 -15.79 -11.46
N TRP A 14 -3.63 -16.36 -12.29
CA TRP A 14 -3.82 -17.79 -12.36
C TRP A 14 -2.89 -18.38 -13.42
N HIS A 15 -2.33 -19.53 -13.09
CA HIS A 15 -1.52 -20.27 -14.03
C HIS A 15 -2.37 -20.66 -15.24
N PRO A 16 -1.85 -20.64 -16.49
CA PRO A 16 -2.60 -21.02 -17.70
C PRO A 16 -3.22 -22.42 -17.63
N GLU A 17 -2.66 -23.29 -16.79
CA GLU A 17 -3.11 -24.67 -16.59
C GLU A 17 -4.16 -24.82 -15.46
N GLY A 18 -4.77 -23.73 -14.99
CA GLY A 18 -5.76 -23.77 -13.90
C GLY A 18 -5.19 -24.03 -12.52
N LYS A 19 -3.86 -24.04 -12.36
CA LYS A 19 -3.22 -24.19 -11.07
C LYS A 19 -3.40 -22.92 -10.23
N PRO A 20 -3.63 -23.04 -8.90
CA PRO A 20 -3.73 -21.86 -8.04
C PRO A 20 -2.41 -21.05 -8.10
N PRO A 21 -2.48 -19.72 -8.02
CA PRO A 21 -1.28 -18.89 -7.98
C PRO A 21 -0.44 -19.25 -6.76
N ARG A 22 0.87 -19.03 -6.86
CA ARG A 22 1.76 -19.15 -5.70
C ARG A 22 1.23 -18.27 -4.56
N PRO A 23 1.31 -18.70 -3.29
CA PRO A 23 0.79 -17.93 -2.15
C PRO A 23 1.24 -16.47 -2.14
N VAL A 24 2.51 -16.21 -2.47
CA VAL A 24 3.04 -14.84 -2.61
C VAL A 24 2.29 -14.04 -3.68
N ALA A 25 2.08 -14.63 -4.85
CA ALA A 25 1.39 -13.95 -5.95
C ALA A 25 -0.07 -13.64 -5.57
N ALA A 26 -0.76 -14.58 -4.91
CA ALA A 26 -2.11 -14.36 -4.42
C ALA A 26 -2.18 -13.25 -3.37
N GLY A 27 -1.27 -13.25 -2.40
CA GLY A 27 -1.19 -12.22 -1.36
C GLY A 27 -0.89 -10.83 -1.93
N CYS A 28 0.09 -10.70 -2.83
CA CYS A 28 0.40 -9.45 -3.51
C CYS A 28 -0.76 -8.97 -4.42
N TYR A 29 -1.49 -9.91 -5.02
CA TYR A 29 -2.69 -9.57 -5.78
C TYR A 29 -3.77 -8.98 -4.89
N LEU A 30 -4.05 -9.59 -3.74
CA LEU A 30 -5.03 -9.08 -2.77
C LEU A 30 -4.63 -7.69 -2.23
N ALA A 31 -3.35 -7.49 -1.91
CA ALA A 31 -2.84 -6.19 -1.50
C ALA A 31 -3.06 -5.12 -2.58
N ARG A 32 -2.75 -5.44 -3.84
CA ARG A 32 -3.00 -4.56 -4.98
C ARG A 32 -4.48 -4.27 -5.19
N TRP A 33 -5.32 -5.27 -5.02
CA TRP A 33 -6.76 -5.13 -5.15
C TRP A 33 -7.34 -4.21 -4.07
N ARG A 34 -6.92 -4.39 -2.81
CA ARG A 34 -7.29 -3.49 -1.70
C ARG A 34 -6.85 -2.05 -1.97
N LEU A 35 -5.61 -1.87 -2.46
CA LEU A 35 -5.11 -0.56 -2.89
C LEU A 35 -6.01 0.05 -3.96
N HIS A 36 -6.34 -0.70 -5.02
CA HIS A 36 -7.19 -0.21 -6.10
C HIS A 36 -8.55 0.28 -5.59
N ASN A 37 -9.22 -0.53 -4.77
CA ASN A 37 -10.52 -0.17 -4.19
C ASN A 37 -10.43 1.03 -3.24
N ALA A 38 -9.38 1.11 -2.43
CA ALA A 38 -9.17 2.24 -1.55
C ALA A 38 -8.96 3.54 -2.33
N LEU A 39 -8.36 3.49 -3.53
CA LEU A 39 -8.12 4.65 -4.38
C LEU A 39 -9.35 5.11 -5.18
N ILE A 40 -10.38 4.28 -5.33
CA ILE A 40 -11.62 4.65 -6.03
C ILE A 40 -12.33 5.79 -5.29
N LYS A 41 -12.49 5.69 -3.98
CA LYS A 41 -13.20 6.69 -3.18
C LYS A 41 -12.60 8.09 -3.27
N PRO A 42 -11.30 8.30 -3.00
CA PRO A 42 -10.70 9.62 -3.14
C PRO A 42 -10.71 10.12 -4.59
N LYS A 43 -10.58 9.24 -5.57
CA LYS A 43 -10.70 9.61 -6.99
C LYS A 43 -12.09 10.16 -7.31
N MET A 44 -13.14 9.45 -6.92
CA MET A 44 -14.52 9.90 -7.11
C MET A 44 -14.78 11.23 -6.37
N TYR A 45 -14.33 11.31 -5.13
CA TYR A 45 -14.45 12.53 -4.34
C TYR A 45 -13.79 13.74 -5.01
N LEU A 46 -12.55 13.59 -5.48
CA LEU A 46 -11.85 14.68 -6.17
C LEU A 46 -12.52 15.09 -7.48
N GLN A 47 -13.09 14.12 -8.22
CA GLN A 47 -13.86 14.40 -9.43
C GLN A 47 -15.15 15.18 -9.10
N GLN A 48 -15.92 14.70 -8.13
CA GLN A 48 -17.16 15.36 -7.71
C GLN A 48 -16.89 16.77 -7.17
N ARG A 49 -15.85 16.95 -6.38
CA ARG A 49 -15.42 18.25 -5.86
C ARG A 49 -15.14 19.24 -7.00
N GLY A 50 -14.45 18.79 -8.06
CA GLY A 50 -14.18 19.62 -9.23
C GLY A 50 -15.46 20.13 -9.91
N LEU A 51 -16.53 19.35 -9.87
CA LEU A 51 -17.84 19.74 -10.41
C LEU A 51 -18.61 20.70 -9.48
N THR A 52 -18.54 20.46 -8.16
CA THR A 52 -19.33 21.22 -7.17
C THR A 52 -18.65 22.51 -6.72
N GLN A 53 -17.33 22.62 -6.86
CA GLN A 53 -16.55 23.77 -6.39
C GLN A 53 -15.55 24.23 -7.47
N PRO A 54 -16.00 24.56 -8.68
CA PRO A 54 -15.09 24.87 -9.79
C PRO A 54 -14.26 26.14 -9.56
N ASN A 55 -14.78 27.09 -8.77
CA ASN A 55 -14.14 28.41 -8.53
C ASN A 55 -13.29 28.45 -7.24
N ALA A 56 -13.21 27.36 -6.49
CA ALA A 56 -12.39 27.36 -5.28
C ALA A 56 -10.90 27.40 -5.66
N LYS A 57 -10.14 28.33 -5.10
CA LYS A 57 -8.69 28.43 -5.29
C LYS A 57 -8.00 27.21 -4.65
N GLU A 58 -6.98 26.71 -5.32
CA GLU A 58 -6.18 25.57 -4.82
C GLU A 58 -4.92 26.02 -4.09
N GLU A 59 -4.41 27.21 -4.43
CA GLU A 59 -3.19 27.74 -3.83
C GLU A 59 -3.49 28.47 -2.52
N PRO A 60 -2.67 28.22 -1.48
CA PRO A 60 -2.77 28.99 -0.23
C PRO A 60 -2.57 30.47 -0.47
N THR A 61 -3.36 31.28 0.21
CA THR A 61 -3.21 32.74 0.18
C THR A 61 -2.09 33.23 1.10
N GLY A 62 -1.59 32.35 1.99
CA GLY A 62 -0.67 32.70 3.06
C GLY A 62 -1.34 33.32 4.30
N ILE A 63 -2.65 33.46 4.27
CA ILE A 63 -3.46 33.98 5.40
C ILE A 63 -4.23 32.80 5.99
N GLY A 64 -3.79 32.27 7.12
CA GLY A 64 -4.31 31.04 7.72
C GLY A 64 -5.83 31.00 7.84
N PHE A 65 -6.44 32.06 8.32
CA PHE A 65 -7.90 32.19 8.44
C PHE A 65 -8.64 32.02 7.10
N ILE A 66 -8.08 32.56 6.00
CA ILE A 66 -8.70 32.45 4.67
C ILE A 66 -8.47 31.07 4.11
N ASP A 67 -7.29 30.51 4.34
CA ASP A 67 -6.90 29.20 3.83
C ASP A 67 -7.69 28.09 4.53
N GLU A 68 -7.94 28.21 5.84
CA GLU A 68 -8.80 27.29 6.59
C GLU A 68 -10.25 27.27 6.07
N MET A 69 -10.74 28.39 5.57
CA MET A 69 -12.07 28.50 4.96
C MET A 69 -12.13 27.96 3.52
N ASN A 70 -10.99 27.67 2.88
CA ASN A 70 -10.97 27.17 1.52
C ASN A 70 -11.34 25.67 1.49
N PRO A 71 -12.52 25.28 0.94
CA PRO A 71 -12.97 23.89 0.91
C PRO A 71 -12.04 22.96 0.17
N ARG A 72 -11.29 23.45 -0.81
CA ARG A 72 -10.34 22.63 -1.58
C ARG A 72 -9.07 22.35 -0.79
N LEU A 73 -8.52 23.35 -0.11
CA LEU A 73 -7.36 23.14 0.76
C LEU A 73 -7.70 22.23 1.92
N PHE A 74 -8.83 22.45 2.57
CA PHE A 74 -9.34 21.58 3.62
C PHE A 74 -9.49 20.14 3.13
N SER A 75 -10.12 19.94 1.98
CA SER A 75 -10.32 18.63 1.38
C SER A 75 -9.01 17.94 1.01
N ASN A 76 -8.03 18.68 0.48
CA ASN A 76 -6.71 18.15 0.16
C ASN A 76 -6.00 17.67 1.43
N ASN A 77 -6.10 18.43 2.51
CA ASN A 77 -5.51 18.08 3.79
C ASN A 77 -6.16 16.82 4.41
N LEU A 78 -7.42 16.56 4.15
CA LEU A 78 -8.08 15.31 4.57
C LEU A 78 -7.71 14.11 3.68
N VAL A 79 -7.58 14.31 2.37
CA VAL A 79 -7.26 13.23 1.43
C VAL A 79 -5.82 12.76 1.59
N LEU A 80 -4.89 13.64 1.88
CA LEU A 80 -3.47 13.30 1.96
C LEU A 80 -3.15 12.24 3.04
N PRO A 81 -3.58 12.38 4.31
CA PRO A 81 -3.37 11.35 5.32
C PRO A 81 -4.01 10.01 4.93
N TYR A 82 -5.19 10.04 4.32
CA TYR A 82 -5.83 8.83 3.81
C TYR A 82 -4.97 8.13 2.75
N MET A 83 -4.40 8.89 1.81
CA MET A 83 -3.53 8.32 0.78
C MET A 83 -2.26 7.70 1.38
N PHE A 84 -1.68 8.33 2.40
CA PHE A 84 -0.54 7.76 3.13
C PHE A 84 -0.91 6.46 3.85
N ALA A 85 -2.05 6.41 4.52
CA ALA A 85 -2.52 5.20 5.19
C ALA A 85 -2.77 4.05 4.19
N VAL A 86 -3.36 4.35 3.04
CA VAL A 86 -3.58 3.37 1.95
C VAL A 86 -2.26 2.87 1.37
N TRP A 87 -1.29 3.77 1.19
CA TRP A 87 0.06 3.42 0.74
C TRP A 87 0.76 2.49 1.74
N GLU A 88 0.75 2.85 3.01
CA GLU A 88 1.35 2.05 4.07
C GLU A 88 0.73 0.66 4.17
N ALA A 89 -0.61 0.58 4.15
CA ALA A 89 -1.34 -0.69 4.17
C ALA A 89 -0.97 -1.57 2.98
N TYR A 90 -0.86 -1.01 1.77
CA TYR A 90 -0.46 -1.77 0.59
C TYR A 90 0.91 -2.42 0.73
N PHE A 91 1.90 -1.66 1.18
CA PHE A 91 3.25 -2.21 1.33
C PHE A 91 3.34 -3.18 2.50
N ARG A 92 2.61 -2.94 3.59
CA ARG A 92 2.51 -3.88 4.71
C ARG A 92 1.91 -5.22 4.27
N ASP A 93 0.76 -5.21 3.60
CA ASP A 93 0.11 -6.41 3.09
C ASP A 93 1.01 -7.17 2.09
N SER A 94 1.67 -6.44 1.20
CA SER A 94 2.62 -7.03 0.25
C SER A 94 3.83 -7.64 0.94
N PHE A 95 4.35 -6.99 1.98
CA PHE A 95 5.46 -7.50 2.78
C PHE A 95 5.09 -8.80 3.52
N ILE A 96 3.89 -8.85 4.13
CA ILE A 96 3.36 -10.06 4.77
C ILE A 96 3.31 -11.22 3.77
N ALA A 97 2.79 -10.97 2.56
CA ALA A 97 2.72 -11.97 1.52
C ALA A 97 4.11 -12.48 1.07
N VAL A 98 5.09 -11.59 0.96
CA VAL A 98 6.47 -11.95 0.62
C VAL A 98 7.12 -12.72 1.78
N LEU A 99 6.94 -12.25 3.01
CA LEU A 99 7.53 -12.85 4.21
C LEU A 99 7.04 -14.27 4.44
N SER A 100 5.75 -14.52 4.25
CA SER A 100 5.13 -15.86 4.46
C SER A 100 5.75 -16.97 3.62
N SER A 101 6.35 -16.64 2.48
CA SER A 101 7.00 -17.60 1.57
C SER A 101 8.49 -17.37 1.42
N SER A 102 9.08 -16.54 2.27
CA SER A 102 10.49 -16.16 2.20
C SER A 102 11.40 -17.23 2.81
N SER A 103 12.48 -17.55 2.11
CA SER A 103 13.58 -18.33 2.68
C SER A 103 14.33 -17.59 3.80
N CYS A 104 14.21 -16.27 3.85
CA CYS A 104 14.80 -15.42 4.89
C CYS A 104 13.84 -15.14 6.06
N ARG A 105 12.66 -15.80 6.08
CA ARG A 105 11.61 -15.58 7.09
C ARG A 105 12.15 -15.60 8.51
N GLU A 106 12.87 -16.63 8.90
CA GLU A 106 13.42 -16.78 10.25
C GLU A 106 14.36 -15.63 10.63
N LYS A 107 15.17 -15.15 9.70
CA LYS A 107 16.08 -14.02 9.91
C LYS A 107 15.31 -12.71 10.17
N VAL A 108 14.18 -12.52 9.47
CA VAL A 108 13.31 -11.35 9.67
C VAL A 108 12.60 -11.44 11.02
N LEU A 109 12.08 -12.62 11.37
CA LEU A 109 11.43 -12.87 12.67
C LEU A 109 12.36 -12.58 13.84
N LYS A 110 13.61 -13.01 13.77
CA LYS A 110 14.63 -12.74 14.81
C LYS A 110 14.94 -11.25 14.98
N LYS A 111 14.71 -10.43 13.95
CA LYS A 111 14.95 -9.00 14.00
C LYS A 111 13.76 -8.24 14.62
N ALA A 112 12.56 -8.79 14.54
CA ALA A 112 11.37 -8.17 15.09
C ALA A 112 11.33 -8.37 16.62
N ASN A 113 11.12 -7.28 17.34
CA ASN A 113 10.93 -7.33 18.80
C ASN A 113 9.44 -7.30 19.09
N LEU A 114 8.84 -8.49 19.30
CA LEU A 114 7.42 -8.62 19.57
C LEU A 114 7.14 -8.33 21.06
N ASN A 115 6.10 -7.55 21.32
CA ASN A 115 5.62 -7.29 22.67
C ASN A 115 4.64 -8.39 23.15
N VAL A 116 4.29 -8.36 24.43
CA VAL A 116 3.41 -9.38 25.04
C VAL A 116 2.04 -9.41 24.38
N ALA A 117 1.44 -8.27 24.05
CA ALA A 117 0.13 -8.20 23.40
C ALA A 117 0.15 -8.87 22.03
N GLN A 118 1.19 -8.65 21.23
CA GLN A 118 1.36 -9.32 19.94
C GLN A 118 1.53 -10.83 20.07
N LEU A 119 2.21 -11.29 21.13
CA LEU A 119 2.34 -12.73 21.40
C LEU A 119 0.99 -13.35 21.79
N GLU A 120 0.16 -12.63 22.55
CA GLU A 120 -1.19 -13.06 22.91
C GLU A 120 -2.11 -13.10 21.67
N GLU A 121 -2.03 -12.13 20.78
CA GLU A 121 -2.77 -12.13 19.50
C GLU A 121 -2.38 -13.33 18.62
N ILE A 122 -1.10 -13.65 18.56
CA ILE A 122 -0.61 -14.82 17.83
C ILE A 122 -1.13 -16.11 18.50
N ALA A 123 -1.03 -16.21 19.80
CA ALA A 123 -1.46 -17.39 20.56
C ALA A 123 -2.96 -17.65 20.44
N SER A 124 -3.77 -16.58 20.40
CA SER A 124 -5.22 -16.64 20.19
C SER A 124 -5.62 -16.80 18.71
N SER A 125 -4.66 -16.87 17.79
CA SER A 125 -4.90 -16.89 16.34
C SER A 125 -5.65 -15.66 15.81
N ALA A 126 -5.65 -14.55 16.54
CA ALA A 126 -6.23 -13.28 16.10
C ALA A 126 -5.35 -12.60 15.03
N ALA A 127 -4.03 -12.83 15.09
CA ALA A 127 -3.08 -12.37 14.09
C ALA A 127 -2.11 -13.49 13.68
N SER A 128 -1.62 -13.46 12.44
CA SER A 128 -0.51 -14.32 12.05
C SER A 128 0.83 -13.75 12.56
N VAL A 129 1.83 -14.63 12.67
CA VAL A 129 3.19 -14.21 13.06
C VAL A 129 3.72 -13.14 12.10
N GLU A 130 3.46 -13.27 10.79
CA GLU A 130 3.88 -12.31 9.77
C GLU A 130 3.18 -10.95 9.92
N GLN A 131 1.92 -10.95 10.35
CA GLN A 131 1.18 -9.72 10.63
C GLN A 131 1.79 -8.99 11.83
N ALA A 132 1.99 -9.67 12.95
CA ALA A 132 2.61 -9.09 14.13
C ALA A 132 4.03 -8.57 13.85
N VAL A 133 4.81 -9.33 13.09
CA VAL A 133 6.17 -8.92 12.68
C VAL A 133 6.12 -7.70 11.75
N ALA A 134 5.14 -7.63 10.85
CA ALA A 134 5.03 -6.50 9.92
C ALA A 134 4.74 -5.17 10.63
N GLU A 135 4.13 -5.19 11.81
CA GLU A 135 3.91 -3.99 12.64
C GLU A 135 5.21 -3.39 13.20
N TYR A 136 6.24 -4.20 13.36
CA TYR A 136 7.56 -3.71 13.77
C TYR A 136 8.23 -2.86 12.69
N PHE A 137 7.85 -3.02 11.42
CA PHE A 137 8.47 -2.36 10.29
C PHE A 137 7.65 -1.14 9.83
N SER A 138 8.34 -0.04 9.50
CA SER A 138 7.70 1.14 8.91
C SER A 138 7.63 1.04 7.39
N PHE A 139 6.46 1.38 6.83
CA PHE A 139 6.22 1.42 5.39
C PHE A 139 5.87 2.84 4.89
N GLN A 140 6.18 3.86 5.67
CA GLN A 140 5.87 5.24 5.34
C GLN A 140 6.88 5.87 4.37
N ARG A 141 8.14 5.46 4.44
CA ARG A 141 9.23 6.02 3.63
C ARG A 141 9.70 5.02 2.58
N PRO A 142 9.83 5.43 1.29
CA PRO A 142 10.28 4.56 0.21
C PRO A 142 11.61 3.84 0.48
N SER A 143 12.57 4.53 1.13
CA SER A 143 13.84 3.93 1.53
C SER A 143 13.64 2.77 2.52
N LYS A 144 12.80 2.98 3.54
CA LYS A 144 12.48 1.94 4.54
C LYS A 144 11.72 0.76 3.92
N ILE A 145 10.80 1.04 3.02
CA ILE A 145 10.10 0.00 2.26
C ILE A 145 11.13 -0.88 1.53
N SER A 146 12.05 -0.27 0.77
CA SER A 146 13.09 -1.01 0.05
C SER A 146 14.00 -1.82 0.97
N GLU A 147 14.40 -1.27 2.11
CA GLU A 147 15.19 -1.97 3.12
C GLU A 147 14.45 -3.20 3.68
N ASN A 148 13.18 -3.02 4.06
CA ASN A 148 12.35 -4.07 4.63
C ASN A 148 12.15 -5.22 3.64
N PHE A 149 11.79 -4.90 2.40
CA PHE A 149 11.63 -5.93 1.37
C PHE A 149 12.93 -6.66 1.04
N ARG A 150 14.07 -5.99 1.08
CA ARG A 150 15.39 -6.62 0.89
C ARG A 150 15.73 -7.63 1.99
N LEU A 151 15.25 -7.40 3.22
CA LEU A 151 15.40 -8.36 4.31
C LEU A 151 14.60 -9.64 4.06
N ALA A 152 13.37 -9.52 3.58
CA ALA A 152 12.50 -10.66 3.29
C ALA A 152 12.82 -11.33 1.95
N ALA A 153 13.30 -10.59 0.96
CA ALA A 153 13.63 -11.07 -0.37
C ALA A 153 14.88 -10.36 -0.90
N PRO A 154 16.10 -10.85 -0.61
CA PRO A 154 17.36 -10.18 -0.96
C PRO A 154 17.55 -9.90 -2.46
N GLY A 155 16.90 -10.70 -3.32
CA GLY A 155 16.92 -10.51 -4.78
C GLY A 155 15.94 -9.45 -5.29
N LEU A 156 15.10 -8.88 -4.44
CA LEU A 156 14.09 -7.89 -4.84
C LEU A 156 14.62 -6.47 -4.69
N ASP A 157 14.91 -5.82 -5.82
CA ASP A 157 15.30 -4.40 -5.84
C ASP A 157 14.11 -3.49 -6.13
N LEU A 158 13.33 -3.18 -5.10
CA LEU A 158 12.22 -2.23 -5.22
C LEU A 158 12.70 -0.82 -5.55
N SER A 159 13.90 -0.45 -5.12
CA SER A 159 14.47 0.88 -5.38
C SER A 159 14.61 1.11 -6.88
N SER A 160 15.14 0.14 -7.61
CA SER A 160 15.28 0.22 -9.06
C SER A 160 13.92 0.26 -9.77
N VAL A 161 12.93 -0.47 -9.27
CA VAL A 161 11.58 -0.48 -9.81
C VAL A 161 10.89 0.87 -9.63
N LEU A 162 10.97 1.45 -8.43
CA LEU A 162 10.36 2.74 -8.12
C LEU A 162 11.02 3.93 -8.85
N LYS A 163 12.30 3.80 -9.19
CA LYS A 163 13.04 4.80 -9.98
C LYS A 163 12.74 4.74 -11.47
N LYS A 164 12.18 3.65 -11.97
CA LYS A 164 11.84 3.54 -13.40
C LYS A 164 10.68 4.47 -13.75
N PRO A 165 10.79 5.22 -14.86
CA PRO A 165 9.68 6.03 -15.35
C PRO A 165 8.46 5.15 -15.65
N TYR A 166 7.28 5.58 -15.19
CA TYR A 166 6.06 4.84 -15.46
C TYR A 166 5.63 5.06 -16.92
N LYS A 167 5.67 4.02 -17.72
CA LYS A 167 5.28 4.02 -19.15
C LYS A 167 6.03 5.12 -19.93
N ARG A 168 5.27 6.04 -20.60
CA ARG A 168 5.81 7.15 -21.39
C ARG A 168 6.09 8.42 -20.58
N ARG A 169 5.91 8.40 -19.25
CA ARG A 169 6.16 9.57 -18.41
C ARG A 169 7.65 9.68 -18.13
N LYS A 170 8.18 10.91 -18.22
CA LYS A 170 9.60 11.19 -17.94
C LYS A 170 9.93 11.14 -16.42
N LYS A 171 8.90 11.19 -15.54
CA LYS A 171 9.07 11.19 -14.08
C LYS A 171 8.84 9.81 -13.50
N SER A 172 9.71 9.41 -12.59
CA SER A 172 9.54 8.21 -11.76
C SER A 172 8.69 8.51 -10.52
N LEU A 173 8.29 7.47 -9.79
CA LEU A 173 7.63 7.63 -8.49
C LEU A 173 8.58 8.16 -7.41
N TYR A 174 9.87 8.25 -7.71
CA TYR A 174 10.94 8.62 -6.78
C TYR A 174 11.50 10.02 -7.06
N ALA A 175 10.96 10.73 -8.05
CA ALA A 175 11.40 12.08 -8.43
C ALA A 175 10.58 13.16 -7.75
#